data_163989a4e43f4fe6943cc07aa3f666d0
#
_entry.id   163989a4e43f4fe6943cc07aa3f666d0
#
_cell.length_a   1.000
_cell.length_b   1.000
_cell.length_c   1.000
_cell.angle_alpha   90.00
_cell.angle_beta   90.00
_cell.angle_gamma   90.00
#
_symmetry.space_group_name_H-M   'P 1'
#
loop_
_entity.id
_entity.type
_entity.pdbx_description
1 polymer ?
#
loop_
_entity_poly.entity_id
_entity_poly.type
_entity_poly.pdbx_seq_one_letter_code
_entity_poly.pdbx_strand_id
1 'polypeptide(L)'
;AVLTEDGVLGLAPSIRERYQRFPFDIEPVTGMPICDMAPGLKSWNYIEASIALAAVNAFFNRPDRMPDKAEIYPGGRRSRNVFTKFWESHTKDRRTLFSEPMYERDELRNIPGMIDILRRDEDRTYRDYLYTAYRELLPSCDQLTVSGKSFVSKLAGPMLRYAAELEKKTLLWGMDIPLCPSLMDRGIDHITGFIADDAEECFRLVKRGAVRDDILRFGHFVSIEKQ
;
A
#
# COMPACT_ATOMS: atom_id res chain seq x y z
N ALA A 1 -4.22 6.99 9.98
CA ALA A 1 -5.51 6.99 9.28
C ALA A 1 -6.09 8.39 9.23
N VAL A 2 -6.87 8.67 8.23
CA VAL A 2 -7.70 9.88 8.08
C VAL A 2 -9.16 9.43 7.91
N LEU A 3 -10.04 9.97 8.72
CA LEU A 3 -11.49 9.81 8.59
C LEU A 3 -12.07 11.15 8.13
N THR A 4 -12.79 11.16 7.04
CA THR A 4 -13.44 12.35 6.48
C THR A 4 -14.80 12.61 7.14
N GLU A 5 -15.33 13.83 7.01
CA GLU A 5 -16.65 14.20 7.56
C GLU A 5 -17.78 13.38 6.94
N ASP A 6 -17.62 12.96 5.69
CA ASP A 6 -18.59 12.10 4.97
C ASP A 6 -18.37 10.59 5.22
N GLY A 7 -17.57 10.24 6.22
CA GLY A 7 -17.43 8.87 6.71
C GLY A 7 -16.53 7.97 5.86
N VAL A 8 -15.58 8.51 5.12
CA VAL A 8 -14.61 7.71 4.35
C VAL A 8 -13.28 7.60 5.09
N LEU A 9 -12.72 6.40 5.13
CA LEU A 9 -11.46 6.12 5.79
C LEU A 9 -10.33 5.93 4.78
N GLY A 10 -9.26 6.69 4.96
CA GLY A 10 -7.97 6.43 4.34
C GLY A 10 -6.95 5.89 5.33
N LEU A 11 -6.26 4.84 4.94
CA LEU A 11 -5.22 4.20 5.73
C LEU A 11 -3.84 4.49 5.14
N ALA A 12 -2.84 4.56 5.99
CA ALA A 12 -1.44 4.63 5.59
C ALA A 12 -0.54 3.97 6.65
N PRO A 13 0.64 3.48 6.27
CA PRO A 13 1.56 2.88 7.21
C PRO A 13 2.13 3.94 8.15
N SER A 14 2.40 3.56 9.39
CA SER A 14 3.18 4.37 10.32
C SER A 14 4.63 3.90 10.29
N ILE A 15 5.51 4.74 9.76
CA ILE A 15 6.96 4.49 9.79
C ILE A 15 7.51 5.24 11.01
N ARG A 16 8.01 4.48 11.99
CA ARG A 16 8.65 5.05 13.17
C ARG A 16 10.14 5.25 12.90
N GLU A 17 10.60 6.47 13.03
CA GLU A 17 12.02 6.79 13.12
C GLU A 17 12.31 7.45 14.47
N ARG A 18 13.44 7.06 15.08
CA ARG A 18 13.81 7.50 16.44
C ARG A 18 14.00 9.03 16.58
N TYR A 19 14.20 9.73 15.47
CA TYR A 19 14.59 11.15 15.46
C TYR A 19 13.64 12.07 14.71
N GLN A 20 12.52 11.57 14.20
CA GLN A 20 11.52 12.44 13.59
C GLN A 20 10.71 13.16 14.67
N ARG A 21 10.84 14.49 14.71
CA ARG A 21 9.94 15.31 15.50
C ARG A 21 8.58 15.39 14.79
N PHE A 22 7.51 15.41 15.57
CA PHE A 22 6.21 15.82 15.04
C PHE A 22 6.34 17.27 14.56
N PRO A 23 6.18 17.55 13.25
CA PRO A 23 6.32 18.89 12.72
C PRO A 23 5.11 19.77 13.00
N PHE A 24 4.02 19.16 13.43
CA PHE A 24 2.77 19.85 13.75
C PHE A 24 2.31 19.58 15.18
N ASP A 25 1.67 20.57 15.77
CA ASP A 25 0.64 20.26 16.75
C ASP A 25 -0.49 19.56 16.00
N ILE A 26 -0.95 18.41 16.51
CA ILE A 26 -1.94 17.55 15.83
C ILE A 26 -3.28 18.29 15.59
N GLU A 27 -3.59 19.30 16.37
CA GLU A 27 -4.79 20.12 16.25
C GLU A 27 -4.94 20.83 14.89
N PRO A 28 -3.90 21.42 14.27
CA PRO A 28 -4.03 22.09 12.96
C PRO A 28 -4.39 21.15 11.81
N VAL A 29 -4.22 19.82 11.96
CA VAL A 29 -4.51 18.85 10.90
C VAL A 29 -5.99 18.44 10.89
N THR A 30 -6.66 18.51 12.04
CA THR A 30 -8.08 18.22 12.14
C THR A 30 -8.90 19.33 11.47
N GLY A 31 -9.80 18.95 10.56
CA GLY A 31 -10.60 19.88 9.76
C GLY A 31 -9.87 20.45 8.54
N MET A 32 -8.61 20.07 8.30
CA MET A 32 -7.88 20.51 7.10
C MET A 32 -8.45 19.80 5.86
N PRO A 33 -8.69 20.51 4.75
CA PRO A 33 -9.08 19.91 3.49
C PRO A 33 -8.06 18.88 2.98
N ILE A 34 -8.54 17.78 2.38
CA ILE A 34 -7.66 16.72 1.84
C ILE A 34 -6.67 17.28 0.80
N CYS A 35 -7.10 18.23 -0.03
CA CYS A 35 -6.25 18.86 -1.04
C CYS A 35 -5.04 19.59 -0.43
N ASP A 36 -5.20 20.13 0.78
CA ASP A 36 -4.12 20.83 1.48
C ASP A 36 -3.18 19.87 2.20
N MET A 37 -3.67 18.67 2.55
CA MET A 37 -2.87 17.60 3.14
C MET A 37 -2.05 16.84 2.10
N ALA A 38 -2.59 16.61 0.89
CA ALA A 38 -2.01 15.74 -0.13
C ALA A 38 -0.55 16.14 -0.53
N PRO A 39 -0.16 17.43 -0.64
CA PRO A 39 1.22 17.83 -0.93
C PRO A 39 2.25 17.32 0.08
N GLY A 40 1.82 17.05 1.33
CA GLY A 40 2.65 16.45 2.37
C GLY A 40 3.21 15.07 2.01
N LEU A 41 2.63 14.39 1.02
CA LEU A 41 3.20 13.14 0.50
C LEU A 41 4.62 13.32 -0.07
N LYS A 42 5.01 14.53 -0.45
CA LYS A 42 6.36 14.87 -0.91
C LYS A 42 7.33 15.12 0.25
N SER A 43 6.84 15.29 1.46
CA SER A 43 7.67 15.55 2.63
C SER A 43 8.63 14.39 2.91
N TRP A 44 9.85 14.71 3.33
CA TRP A 44 10.81 13.74 3.86
C TRP A 44 10.55 13.38 5.32
N ASN A 45 9.60 14.06 5.98
CA ASN A 45 9.08 13.63 7.27
C ASN A 45 8.06 12.52 7.04
N TYR A 46 8.35 11.32 7.53
CA TYR A 46 7.50 10.14 7.29
C TYR A 46 6.13 10.24 7.98
N ILE A 47 6.01 11.02 9.03
CA ILE A 47 4.72 11.25 9.70
C ILE A 47 3.84 12.10 8.81
N GLU A 48 4.35 13.21 8.28
CA GLU A 48 3.64 14.05 7.29
C GLU A 48 3.26 13.24 6.06
N ALA A 49 4.21 12.50 5.51
CA ALA A 49 3.97 11.69 4.32
C ALA A 49 2.93 10.58 4.57
N SER A 50 2.92 9.99 5.78
CA SER A 50 1.90 8.99 6.16
C SER A 50 0.51 9.62 6.29
N ILE A 51 0.40 10.79 6.93
CA ILE A 51 -0.87 11.52 7.04
C ILE A 51 -1.38 11.91 5.65
N ALA A 52 -0.51 12.45 4.81
CA ALA A 52 -0.84 12.82 3.44
C ALA A 52 -1.26 11.61 2.59
N LEU A 53 -0.58 10.46 2.71
CA LEU A 53 -0.99 9.24 2.01
C LEU A 53 -2.37 8.76 2.50
N ALA A 54 -2.63 8.83 3.81
CA ALA A 54 -3.95 8.49 4.33
C ALA A 54 -5.04 9.43 3.79
N ALA A 55 -4.77 10.74 3.67
CA ALA A 55 -5.68 11.69 3.06
C ALA A 55 -5.95 11.39 1.57
N VAL A 56 -4.90 11.07 0.81
CA VAL A 56 -5.01 10.63 -0.59
C VAL A 56 -5.84 9.35 -0.70
N ASN A 57 -5.62 8.38 0.19
CA ASN A 57 -6.40 7.15 0.22
C ASN A 57 -7.87 7.41 0.57
N ALA A 58 -8.17 8.30 1.52
CA ALA A 58 -9.55 8.69 1.83
C ALA A 58 -10.24 9.37 0.63
N PHE A 59 -9.50 10.03 -0.24
CA PHE A 59 -10.06 10.61 -1.46
C PHE A 59 -10.36 9.58 -2.54
N PHE A 60 -9.48 8.59 -2.76
CA PHE A 60 -9.61 7.63 -3.85
C PHE A 60 -10.32 6.34 -3.45
N ASN A 61 -10.16 5.85 -2.22
CA ASN A 61 -10.68 4.55 -1.79
C ASN A 61 -12.14 4.67 -1.31
N ARG A 62 -13.00 5.01 -2.25
CA ARG A 62 -14.44 5.28 -2.04
C ARG A 62 -15.27 4.40 -2.96
N PRO A 63 -16.37 3.81 -2.47
CA PRO A 63 -17.26 2.99 -3.30
C PRO A 63 -17.79 3.72 -4.52
N ASP A 64 -18.13 5.02 -4.37
CA ASP A 64 -18.68 5.88 -5.42
C ASP A 64 -17.67 6.30 -6.52
N ARG A 65 -16.39 5.94 -6.36
CA ARG A 65 -15.32 6.23 -7.33
C ARG A 65 -14.74 5.00 -7.99
N MET A 66 -15.27 3.84 -7.69
CA MET A 66 -14.75 2.60 -8.26
C MET A 66 -15.21 2.44 -9.71
N PRO A 67 -14.29 2.01 -10.60
CA PRO A 67 -14.66 1.61 -11.96
C PRO A 67 -15.63 0.42 -11.95
N ASP A 68 -16.55 0.37 -12.93
CA ASP A 68 -17.53 -0.71 -13.06
C ASP A 68 -16.92 -2.13 -13.15
N LYS A 69 -15.68 -2.21 -13.59
CA LYS A 69 -14.94 -3.49 -13.75
C LYS A 69 -13.98 -3.80 -12.60
N ALA A 70 -14.08 -3.09 -11.48
CA ALA A 70 -13.25 -3.38 -10.32
C ALA A 70 -13.65 -4.74 -9.71
N GLU A 71 -12.64 -5.56 -9.40
CA GLU A 71 -12.84 -6.82 -8.69
C GLU A 71 -12.87 -6.58 -7.18
N ILE A 72 -13.86 -7.19 -6.50
CA ILE A 72 -14.03 -7.06 -5.05
C ILE A 72 -13.57 -8.35 -4.36
N TYR A 73 -12.65 -8.21 -3.41
CA TYR A 73 -12.16 -9.31 -2.59
C TYR A 73 -12.61 -9.14 -1.14
N PRO A 74 -13.52 -10.00 -0.64
CA PRO A 74 -14.11 -9.84 0.68
C PRO A 74 -13.06 -9.89 1.79
N GLY A 75 -13.25 -9.07 2.82
CA GLY A 75 -12.46 -9.03 4.03
C GLY A 75 -12.79 -10.16 5.03
N GLY A 76 -12.25 -10.06 6.25
CA GLY A 76 -12.54 -10.96 7.34
C GLY A 76 -11.79 -12.30 7.30
N ARG A 77 -12.36 -13.32 7.95
CA ARG A 77 -11.73 -14.67 8.01
C ARG A 77 -11.55 -15.32 6.64
N ARG A 78 -12.30 -14.88 5.63
CA ARG A 78 -12.18 -15.33 4.23
C ARG A 78 -11.03 -14.64 3.48
N SER A 79 -10.45 -13.58 4.04
CA SER A 79 -9.39 -12.79 3.40
C SER A 79 -8.14 -13.62 3.09
N ARG A 80 -7.80 -14.62 3.89
CA ARG A 80 -6.66 -15.52 3.60
C ARG A 80 -6.83 -16.28 2.29
N ASN A 81 -8.03 -16.84 2.05
CA ASN A 81 -8.31 -17.58 0.81
C ASN A 81 -8.32 -16.65 -0.42
N VAL A 82 -8.79 -15.43 -0.23
CA VAL A 82 -8.82 -14.40 -1.27
C VAL A 82 -7.40 -13.91 -1.58
N PHE A 83 -6.61 -13.65 -0.55
CA PHE A 83 -5.21 -13.32 -0.67
C PHE A 83 -4.44 -14.38 -1.45
N THR A 84 -4.61 -15.66 -1.09
CA THR A 84 -3.96 -16.76 -1.78
C THR A 84 -4.38 -16.82 -3.26
N LYS A 85 -5.67 -16.72 -3.56
CA LYS A 85 -6.18 -16.72 -4.94
C LYS A 85 -5.63 -15.57 -5.79
N PHE A 86 -5.63 -14.36 -5.23
CA PHE A 86 -5.06 -13.20 -5.92
C PHE A 86 -3.61 -13.46 -6.30
N TRP A 87 -2.81 -13.89 -5.34
CA TRP A 87 -1.39 -14.14 -5.57
C TRP A 87 -1.14 -15.35 -6.46
N GLU A 88 -1.95 -16.41 -6.37
CA GLU A 88 -1.87 -17.54 -7.30
C GLU A 88 -1.99 -17.09 -8.76
N SER A 89 -2.89 -16.18 -9.07
CA SER A 89 -3.07 -15.68 -10.43
C SER A 89 -1.96 -14.72 -10.88
N HIS A 90 -1.32 -14.01 -9.94
CA HIS A 90 -0.36 -12.95 -10.28
C HIS A 90 1.11 -13.39 -10.15
N THR A 91 1.42 -14.39 -9.33
CA THR A 91 2.82 -14.79 -9.06
C THR A 91 3.18 -16.18 -9.53
N LYS A 92 2.19 -17.02 -9.88
CA LYS A 92 2.46 -18.36 -10.37
C LYS A 92 3.40 -18.33 -11.58
N ASP A 93 4.44 -19.15 -11.50
CA ASP A 93 5.49 -19.27 -12.52
C ASP A 93 6.24 -17.95 -12.82
N ARG A 94 6.23 -16.99 -11.88
CA ARG A 94 6.91 -15.70 -12.00
C ARG A 94 7.87 -15.45 -10.84
N ARG A 95 8.92 -14.68 -11.12
CA ARG A 95 9.79 -14.12 -10.10
C ARG A 95 9.32 -12.70 -9.77
N THR A 96 8.88 -12.50 -8.55
CA THR A 96 8.30 -11.24 -8.07
C THR A 96 9.21 -10.57 -7.04
N LEU A 97 9.55 -9.31 -7.30
CA LEU A 97 10.22 -8.47 -6.32
C LEU A 97 9.19 -7.68 -5.52
N PHE A 98 9.14 -7.88 -4.20
CA PHE A 98 8.28 -7.15 -3.29
C PHE A 98 9.05 -6.02 -2.63
N SER A 99 8.54 -4.80 -2.71
CA SER A 99 9.06 -3.64 -2.01
C SER A 99 8.20 -3.32 -0.79
N GLU A 100 8.79 -3.46 0.40
CA GLU A 100 8.15 -3.15 1.69
C GLU A 100 6.76 -3.81 1.85
N PRO A 101 6.62 -5.14 1.65
CA PRO A 101 5.32 -5.77 1.66
C PRO A 101 4.61 -5.60 3.02
N MET A 102 3.30 -5.45 2.97
CA MET A 102 2.43 -5.40 4.14
C MET A 102 2.43 -6.73 4.94
N TYR A 103 2.76 -7.82 4.26
CA TYR A 103 2.76 -9.18 4.83
C TYR A 103 4.13 -9.60 5.30
N GLU A 104 4.16 -10.43 6.33
CA GLU A 104 5.38 -11.06 6.80
C GLU A 104 5.87 -12.13 5.82
N ARG A 105 7.17 -12.43 5.86
CA ARG A 105 7.77 -13.42 4.96
C ARG A 105 7.09 -14.78 5.05
N ASP A 106 6.67 -15.21 6.23
CA ASP A 106 6.02 -16.51 6.42
C ASP A 106 4.64 -16.59 5.76
N GLU A 107 3.94 -15.47 5.67
CA GLU A 107 2.67 -15.38 4.93
C GLU A 107 2.93 -15.45 3.41
N LEU A 108 4.02 -14.83 2.94
CA LEU A 108 4.41 -14.82 1.53
C LEU A 108 4.98 -16.16 1.05
N ARG A 109 5.45 -17.03 1.95
CA ARG A 109 5.99 -18.37 1.59
C ARG A 109 4.97 -19.30 0.92
N ASN A 110 3.70 -19.08 1.17
CA ASN A 110 2.62 -19.89 0.61
C ASN A 110 2.15 -19.37 -0.76
N ILE A 111 2.74 -18.28 -1.24
CA ILE A 111 2.45 -17.73 -2.57
C ILE A 111 3.27 -18.51 -3.59
N PRO A 112 2.67 -19.00 -4.68
CA PRO A 112 3.39 -19.70 -5.73
C PRO A 112 4.32 -18.75 -6.49
N GLY A 113 5.48 -19.25 -6.90
CA GLY A 113 6.49 -18.48 -7.63
C GLY A 113 7.74 -18.18 -6.81
N MET A 114 8.68 -17.47 -7.42
CA MET A 114 9.91 -17.03 -6.74
C MET A 114 9.70 -15.64 -6.17
N ILE A 115 10.02 -15.43 -4.91
CA ILE A 115 9.78 -14.18 -4.20
C ILE A 115 11.08 -13.65 -3.60
N ASP A 116 11.44 -12.44 -4.02
CA ASP A 116 12.46 -11.62 -3.39
C ASP A 116 11.81 -10.44 -2.65
N ILE A 117 12.28 -10.10 -1.47
CA ILE A 117 11.71 -9.07 -0.62
C ILE A 117 12.75 -8.00 -0.33
N LEU A 118 12.39 -6.76 -0.61
CA LEU A 118 13.14 -5.57 -0.22
C LEU A 118 12.56 -4.99 1.06
N ARG A 119 13.40 -4.72 2.04
CA ARG A 119 13.01 -4.03 3.28
C ARG A 119 14.02 -2.97 3.67
N ARG A 120 13.58 -2.04 4.50
CA ARG A 120 14.47 -1.14 5.22
C ARG A 120 15.28 -1.94 6.24
N ASP A 121 16.42 -1.41 6.63
CA ASP A 121 17.36 -2.14 7.52
C ASP A 121 16.72 -2.52 8.86
N GLU A 122 15.91 -1.61 9.43
CA GLU A 122 15.23 -1.83 10.71
C GLU A 122 14.19 -2.95 10.69
N ASP A 123 13.61 -3.20 9.51
CA ASP A 123 12.52 -4.17 9.32
C ASP A 123 13.00 -5.48 8.67
N ARG A 124 14.29 -5.57 8.35
CA ARG A 124 14.88 -6.67 7.56
C ARG A 124 15.09 -7.93 8.39
N THR A 125 14.69 -9.06 7.83
CA THR A 125 15.12 -10.39 8.29
C THR A 125 16.36 -10.85 7.50
N TYR A 126 17.04 -11.89 7.96
CA TYR A 126 18.28 -12.38 7.32
C TYR A 126 18.14 -12.82 5.85
N ARG A 127 16.92 -13.05 5.38
CA ARG A 127 16.62 -13.45 3.99
C ARG A 127 16.08 -12.32 3.13
N ASP A 128 15.86 -11.16 3.71
CA ASP A 128 15.37 -9.99 2.97
C ASP A 128 16.58 -9.20 2.47
N TYR A 129 16.40 -8.56 1.33
CA TYR A 129 17.40 -7.66 0.78
C TYR A 129 17.18 -6.24 1.25
N LEU A 130 18.27 -5.46 1.35
CA LEU A 130 18.13 -4.02 1.51
C LEU A 130 17.42 -3.42 0.29
N TYR A 131 16.63 -2.38 0.51
CA TYR A 131 15.90 -1.71 -0.55
C TYR A 131 16.81 -1.23 -1.71
N THR A 132 18.07 -0.89 -1.44
CA THR A 132 19.04 -0.48 -2.45
C THR A 132 19.37 -1.57 -3.46
N ALA A 133 19.13 -2.84 -3.13
CA ALA A 133 19.38 -3.99 -4.00
C ALA A 133 18.37 -4.10 -5.16
N TYR A 134 17.35 -3.22 -5.26
CA TYR A 134 16.37 -3.29 -6.33
C TYR A 134 16.98 -3.21 -7.73
N ARG A 135 18.08 -2.47 -7.90
CA ARG A 135 18.75 -2.33 -9.20
C ARG A 135 19.40 -3.63 -9.67
N GLU A 136 19.86 -4.45 -8.74
CA GLU A 136 20.50 -5.74 -9.02
C GLU A 136 19.46 -6.85 -9.20
N LEU A 137 18.35 -6.78 -8.44
CA LEU A 137 17.37 -7.86 -8.44
C LEU A 137 16.32 -7.70 -9.54
N LEU A 138 15.82 -6.49 -9.76
CA LEU A 138 14.70 -6.24 -10.68
C LEU A 138 14.95 -6.68 -12.12
N PRO A 139 16.16 -6.58 -12.70
CA PRO A 139 16.42 -7.10 -14.05
C PRO A 139 16.10 -8.59 -14.20
N SER A 140 16.31 -9.39 -13.15
CA SER A 140 16.05 -10.83 -13.14
C SER A 140 14.63 -11.20 -12.69
N CYS A 141 13.79 -10.23 -12.34
CA CYS A 141 12.40 -10.44 -11.97
C CYS A 141 11.46 -10.20 -13.14
N ASP A 142 10.30 -10.85 -13.13
CA ASP A 142 9.24 -10.65 -14.11
C ASP A 142 8.38 -9.43 -13.77
N GLN A 143 8.26 -9.15 -12.47
CA GLN A 143 7.38 -8.09 -11.97
C GLN A 143 7.87 -7.48 -10.65
N LEU A 144 7.40 -6.26 -10.39
CA LEU A 144 7.58 -5.50 -9.15
C LEU A 144 6.25 -5.30 -8.45
N THR A 145 6.18 -5.60 -7.16
CA THR A 145 5.05 -5.26 -6.30
C THR A 145 5.46 -4.22 -5.27
N VAL A 146 4.71 -3.13 -5.16
CA VAL A 146 5.01 -1.97 -4.30
C VAL A 146 3.86 -1.73 -3.32
N SER A 147 4.17 -1.57 -2.03
CA SER A 147 3.20 -1.19 -1.00
C SER A 147 3.17 0.33 -0.77
N GLY A 148 2.17 0.81 -0.06
CA GLY A 148 2.07 2.21 0.35
C GLY A 148 3.22 2.65 1.25
N LYS A 149 3.82 1.74 2.03
CA LYS A 149 5.01 2.02 2.82
C LYS A 149 6.17 2.53 1.95
N SER A 150 6.31 2.01 0.73
CA SER A 150 7.32 2.47 -0.23
C SER A 150 7.08 3.89 -0.73
N PHE A 151 5.84 4.37 -0.76
CA PHE A 151 5.53 5.77 -1.07
C PHE A 151 5.97 6.69 0.06
N VAL A 152 5.66 6.33 1.30
CA VAL A 152 6.06 7.11 2.49
C VAL A 152 7.58 7.16 2.61
N SER A 153 8.27 6.04 2.43
CA SER A 153 9.73 5.94 2.49
C SER A 153 10.48 6.49 1.26
N LYS A 154 9.76 7.01 0.26
CA LYS A 154 10.28 7.57 -1.00
C LYS A 154 10.94 6.54 -1.94
N LEU A 155 10.76 5.26 -1.67
CA LEU A 155 11.35 4.20 -2.48
C LEU A 155 10.53 3.87 -3.73
N ALA A 156 9.21 4.09 -3.69
CA ALA A 156 8.32 3.76 -4.81
C ALA A 156 8.73 4.44 -6.12
N GLY A 157 8.97 5.75 -6.09
CA GLY A 157 9.27 6.52 -7.31
C GLY A 157 10.48 6.02 -8.10
N PRO A 158 11.67 5.87 -7.47
CA PRO A 158 12.85 5.32 -8.15
C PRO A 158 12.63 3.89 -8.68
N MET A 159 11.97 3.03 -7.91
CA MET A 159 11.74 1.64 -8.31
C MET A 159 10.76 1.53 -9.48
N LEU A 160 9.66 2.29 -9.45
CA LEU A 160 8.66 2.30 -10.52
C LEU A 160 9.24 2.84 -11.84
N ARG A 161 10.07 3.90 -11.77
CA ARG A 161 10.77 4.38 -12.99
C ARG A 161 11.70 3.33 -13.55
N TYR A 162 12.49 2.66 -12.71
CA TYR A 162 13.40 1.63 -13.16
C TYR A 162 12.67 0.38 -13.69
N ALA A 163 11.54 0.02 -13.09
CA ALA A 163 10.68 -1.03 -13.60
C ALA A 163 10.13 -0.70 -15.01
N ALA A 164 9.72 0.55 -15.23
CA ALA A 164 9.25 1.03 -16.53
C ALA A 164 10.37 1.01 -17.58
N GLU A 165 11.60 1.41 -17.23
CA GLU A 165 12.77 1.32 -18.12
C GLU A 165 13.08 -0.13 -18.55
N LEU A 166 12.80 -1.09 -17.66
CA LEU A 166 12.99 -2.52 -17.90
C LEU A 166 11.73 -3.22 -18.45
N GLU A 167 10.66 -2.49 -18.73
CA GLU A 167 9.37 -3.01 -19.18
C GLU A 167 8.80 -4.10 -18.26
N LYS A 168 9.03 -3.99 -16.95
CA LYS A 168 8.55 -4.94 -15.95
C LYS A 168 7.10 -4.65 -15.57
N LYS A 169 6.29 -5.71 -15.41
CA LYS A 169 4.94 -5.59 -14.86
C LYS A 169 4.99 -5.00 -13.44
N THR A 170 4.11 -4.03 -13.16
CA THR A 170 4.09 -3.33 -11.88
C THR A 170 2.73 -3.43 -11.20
N LEU A 171 2.75 -3.86 -9.94
CA LEU A 171 1.58 -4.01 -9.10
C LEU A 171 1.69 -3.10 -7.86
N LEU A 172 0.66 -2.35 -7.58
CA LEU A 172 0.49 -1.68 -6.29
C LEU A 172 -0.45 -2.51 -5.43
N TRP A 173 -0.01 -2.87 -4.23
CA TRP A 173 -0.77 -3.75 -3.34
C TRP A 173 -0.68 -3.32 -1.89
N GLY A 174 -1.82 -3.09 -1.23
CA GLY A 174 -1.88 -2.85 0.20
C GLY A 174 -3.14 -2.14 0.65
N MET A 175 -3.41 -2.16 1.96
CA MET A 175 -4.46 -1.35 2.59
C MET A 175 -4.19 0.15 2.46
N ASP A 176 -2.96 0.49 2.16
CA ASP A 176 -2.37 1.82 2.10
C ASP A 176 -2.14 2.31 0.65
N ILE A 177 -2.77 1.65 -0.33
CA ILE A 177 -2.68 2.00 -1.74
C ILE A 177 -3.91 2.79 -2.19
N PRO A 178 -3.72 3.95 -2.88
CA PRO A 178 -4.83 4.69 -3.47
C PRO A 178 -5.38 3.97 -4.70
N LEU A 179 -6.68 3.78 -4.75
CA LEU A 179 -7.41 3.23 -5.90
C LEU A 179 -7.58 4.31 -6.98
N CYS A 180 -6.46 4.78 -7.51
CA CYS A 180 -6.38 5.89 -8.45
C CYS A 180 -6.10 5.37 -9.88
N PRO A 181 -7.11 5.29 -10.78
CA PRO A 181 -6.94 4.74 -12.13
C PRO A 181 -5.90 5.49 -12.97
N SER A 182 -5.69 6.79 -12.75
CA SER A 182 -4.70 7.57 -13.50
C SER A 182 -3.23 7.15 -13.24
N LEU A 183 -2.97 6.31 -12.22
CA LEU A 183 -1.67 5.68 -12.05
C LEU A 183 -1.37 4.66 -13.15
N MET A 184 -2.40 4.08 -13.78
CA MET A 184 -2.23 3.17 -14.91
C MET A 184 -1.68 3.88 -16.15
N ASP A 185 -2.04 5.15 -16.34
CA ASP A 185 -1.48 6.00 -17.40
C ASP A 185 0.02 6.29 -17.17
N ARG A 186 0.50 6.04 -15.95
CA ARG A 186 1.91 6.18 -15.54
C ARG A 186 2.68 4.86 -15.53
N GLY A 187 2.13 3.80 -16.11
CA GLY A 187 2.80 2.51 -16.27
C GLY A 187 2.55 1.52 -15.14
N ILE A 188 1.52 1.74 -14.31
CA ILE A 188 1.08 0.73 -13.35
C ILE A 188 0.09 -0.21 -14.03
N ASP A 189 0.31 -1.52 -13.91
CA ASP A 189 -0.53 -2.54 -14.55
C ASP A 189 -1.68 -2.98 -13.66
N HIS A 190 -1.49 -2.93 -12.35
CA HIS A 190 -2.46 -3.43 -11.39
C HIS A 190 -2.43 -2.63 -10.09
N ILE A 191 -3.60 -2.29 -9.57
CA ILE A 191 -3.76 -1.54 -8.32
C ILE A 191 -4.74 -2.30 -7.43
N THR A 192 -4.33 -2.61 -6.20
CA THR A 192 -5.20 -3.19 -5.19
C THR A 192 -5.12 -2.37 -3.92
N GLY A 193 -6.25 -1.82 -3.51
CA GLY A 193 -6.41 -1.00 -2.32
C GLY A 193 -7.54 -1.51 -1.42
N PHE A 194 -7.71 -0.92 -0.26
CA PHE A 194 -8.69 -1.31 0.74
C PHE A 194 -9.77 -0.24 0.89
N ILE A 195 -11.03 -0.69 0.96
CA ILE A 195 -12.19 0.13 1.29
C ILE A 195 -12.75 -0.36 2.62
N ALA A 196 -12.95 0.54 3.57
CA ALA A 196 -13.58 0.23 4.85
C ALA A 196 -15.11 0.21 4.67
N ASP A 197 -15.75 -0.90 5.08
CA ASP A 197 -17.21 -1.04 5.13
C ASP A 197 -17.77 -0.35 6.38
N ASP A 198 -16.98 -0.34 7.47
CA ASP A 198 -17.25 0.38 8.71
C ASP A 198 -16.04 1.27 9.04
N ALA A 199 -16.05 2.46 8.46
CA ALA A 199 -14.95 3.42 8.54
C ALA A 199 -14.73 3.93 9.98
N GLU A 200 -15.81 4.15 10.73
CA GLU A 200 -15.73 4.63 12.12
C GLU A 200 -15.10 3.58 13.05
N GLU A 201 -15.54 2.33 12.92
CA GLU A 201 -14.98 1.24 13.71
C GLU A 201 -13.50 1.00 13.35
N CYS A 202 -13.16 0.98 12.06
CA CYS A 202 -11.77 0.91 11.60
C CYS A 202 -10.93 2.04 12.21
N PHE A 203 -11.43 3.28 12.17
CA PHE A 203 -10.71 4.43 12.73
C PHE A 203 -10.53 4.31 14.24
N ARG A 204 -11.57 3.85 14.96
CA ARG A 204 -11.52 3.59 16.39
C ARG A 204 -10.47 2.53 16.75
N LEU A 205 -10.39 1.46 15.95
CA LEU A 205 -9.41 0.40 16.11
C LEU A 205 -7.98 0.91 15.87
N VAL A 206 -7.74 1.68 14.80
CA VAL A 206 -6.44 2.29 14.50
C VAL A 206 -5.98 3.19 15.65
N LYS A 207 -6.87 4.01 16.22
CA LYS A 207 -6.56 4.86 17.39
C LYS A 207 -6.15 4.06 18.63
N ARG A 208 -6.57 2.81 18.74
CA ARG A 208 -6.22 1.89 19.82
C ARG A 208 -4.98 1.05 19.53
N GLY A 209 -4.35 1.25 18.38
CA GLY A 209 -3.16 0.50 17.96
C GLY A 209 -3.46 -0.90 17.43
N ALA A 210 -4.67 -1.11 16.90
CA ALA A 210 -5.04 -2.37 16.27
C ALA A 210 -4.10 -2.74 15.12
N VAL A 211 -3.87 -4.03 14.95
CA VAL A 211 -3.07 -4.58 13.85
C VAL A 211 -3.92 -4.78 12.61
N ARG A 212 -3.26 -5.02 11.50
CA ARG A 212 -3.86 -5.26 10.18
C ARG A 212 -5.07 -6.21 10.22
N ASP A 213 -4.91 -7.37 10.84
CA ASP A 213 -5.93 -8.43 10.85
C ASP A 213 -7.22 -8.03 11.57
N ASP A 214 -7.15 -7.11 12.51
CA ASP A 214 -8.32 -6.56 13.19
C ASP A 214 -9.10 -5.63 12.25
N ILE A 215 -8.39 -4.81 11.47
CA ILE A 215 -8.97 -3.86 10.52
C ILE A 215 -9.59 -4.56 9.33
N LEU A 216 -8.96 -5.62 8.80
CA LEU A 216 -9.44 -6.39 7.65
C LEU A 216 -10.84 -6.99 7.81
N ARG A 217 -11.35 -7.06 9.04
CA ARG A 217 -12.72 -7.57 9.33
C ARG A 217 -13.81 -6.57 8.96
N PHE A 218 -13.45 -5.31 8.80
CA PHE A 218 -14.38 -4.20 8.62
C PHE A 218 -14.21 -3.53 7.26
N GLY A 219 -13.80 -4.29 6.24
CA GLY A 219 -13.66 -3.81 4.90
C GLY A 219 -13.27 -4.89 3.92
N HIS A 220 -12.98 -4.50 2.70
CA HIS A 220 -12.64 -5.40 1.61
C HIS A 220 -11.55 -4.79 0.72
N PHE A 221 -10.85 -5.63 -0.04
CA PHE A 221 -9.95 -5.17 -1.08
C PHE A 221 -10.69 -4.98 -2.39
N VAL A 222 -10.30 -3.96 -3.11
CA VAL A 222 -10.73 -3.69 -4.47
C VAL A 222 -9.52 -3.67 -5.39
N SER A 223 -9.66 -4.30 -6.53
CA SER A 223 -8.60 -4.46 -7.50
C SER A 223 -9.00 -3.90 -8.86
N ILE A 224 -8.08 -3.16 -9.47
CA ILE A 224 -8.24 -2.55 -10.78
C ILE A 224 -7.06 -3.00 -11.64
N GLU A 225 -7.33 -3.54 -12.84
CA GLU A 225 -6.30 -3.96 -13.80
C GLU A 225 -6.34 -3.09 -15.04
N LYS A 226 -5.17 -2.82 -15.63
CA LYS A 226 -5.05 -2.11 -16.90
C LYS A 226 -5.67 -2.96 -18.02
N GLN A 227 -6.53 -2.34 -18.80
CA GLN A 227 -7.18 -2.96 -19.94
C GLN A 227 -6.28 -3.00 -21.16
#